data_d6fbc12819fd831ae53ceb92a1e45682
#
_entry.id   d6fbc12819fd831ae53ceb92a1e45682
#
_cell.length_a   1.000
_cell.length_b   1.000
_cell.length_c   1.000
_cell.angle_alpha   90.00
_cell.angle_beta   90.00
_cell.angle_gamma   90.00
#
_symmetry.space_group_name_H-M   'P 1'
#
loop_
_entity.id
_entity.type
_entity.pdbx_description
1 polymer ?
#
loop_
_entity_poly.entity_id
_entity_poly.type
_entity_poly.pdbx_seq_one_letter_code
_entity_poly.pdbx_strand_id
1 'polypeptide(L)'
;PYLPTMLCPDPVFQYKLFMLINSAAYALIPLSAFRLTEKLGVTKLWQRLLVTALCGIFPSVLIYSHYLLSEPLSAVFVWLLLLVIFRGEKENGKKAGAFFASVTAGVLTACAYFLSPSCAGVFLAVCLYCLYAKLAGVRKSIYFSTYSITFILLFAADIILTWLTNDLYAYSGGILQSVAGSLQALSENSAALLTLIGGRLYYFIISSWGLGGAGVTFAVIALVSFIRCKRRKEEQYYDDRFVSMGVLCTLMLIFAVPLDAFIKADCDISAQDTVFGAASVFAVTIPFILLFFCYIFVYGISYTRLLISVTGNGLAATAALLMYNCTQSGGQILSNVMTPGITSMLIGCDSSAGLTSSDMLYPICLLFTVFAAAVPVVCCTKNHASVITAFIFTGVICYACVSSASSGLFGYAEESRENVSDTLEINRCIAEYSGGTENKTIIVYDNDRMTAMSIQYYNQSSTVKYIKEGGTLPTDCYVVSSDSVKVSGACVLIGRINDINVYAIGNNAIRHDNGEPPEKPGNNTISESK
;
A
#
# COMPACT_ATOMS: atom_id res chain seq x y z
N PRO A 1 -9.17 -16.19 -2.36
CA PRO A 1 -8.19 -16.89 -1.49
C PRO A 1 -8.44 -18.41 -1.43
N TYR A 2 -9.68 -18.90 -1.48
CA TYR A 2 -9.99 -20.33 -1.33
C TYR A 2 -9.49 -21.26 -2.44
N LEU A 3 -9.29 -20.76 -3.67
CA LEU A 3 -8.92 -21.62 -4.80
C LEU A 3 -7.55 -22.34 -4.59
N PRO A 4 -6.47 -21.65 -4.15
CA PRO A 4 -5.22 -22.31 -3.86
C PRO A 4 -5.28 -23.29 -2.68
N THR A 5 -6.10 -22.99 -1.66
CA THR A 5 -6.28 -23.88 -0.50
C THR A 5 -7.03 -25.17 -0.86
N MET A 6 -7.92 -25.11 -1.86
CA MET A 6 -8.60 -26.29 -2.39
C MET A 6 -7.70 -27.16 -3.29
N LEU A 7 -6.71 -26.53 -3.95
CA LEU A 7 -5.85 -27.24 -4.90
C LEU A 7 -4.67 -27.95 -4.26
N CYS A 8 -4.24 -27.52 -3.08
CA CYS A 8 -3.10 -28.11 -2.41
C CYS A 8 -3.23 -28.01 -0.88
N PRO A 9 -3.07 -29.09 -0.12
CA PRO A 9 -3.13 -29.07 1.33
C PRO A 9 -1.86 -28.53 2.00
N ASP A 10 -0.74 -28.43 1.29
CA ASP A 10 0.52 -27.93 1.85
C ASP A 10 0.52 -26.39 1.93
N PRO A 11 0.55 -25.79 3.14
CA PRO A 11 0.55 -24.35 3.34
C PRO A 11 1.73 -23.62 2.68
N VAL A 12 2.91 -24.24 2.64
CA VAL A 12 4.10 -23.65 2.01
C VAL A 12 3.93 -23.55 0.50
N PHE A 13 3.36 -24.59 -0.12
CA PHE A 13 3.07 -24.55 -1.54
C PHE A 13 1.94 -23.57 -1.88
N GLN A 14 0.90 -23.49 -1.03
CA GLN A 14 -0.16 -22.47 -1.15
C GLN A 14 0.44 -21.07 -1.15
N TYR A 15 1.33 -20.76 -0.21
CA TYR A 15 2.01 -19.47 -0.14
C TYR A 15 2.79 -19.16 -1.42
N LYS A 16 3.57 -20.11 -1.93
CA LYS A 16 4.31 -19.95 -3.20
C LYS A 16 3.37 -19.67 -4.38
N LEU A 17 2.21 -20.33 -4.42
CA LEU A 17 1.22 -20.10 -5.46
C LEU A 17 0.57 -18.71 -5.35
N PHE A 18 0.26 -18.28 -4.14
CA PHE A 18 -0.21 -16.90 -3.91
C PHE A 18 0.82 -15.86 -4.34
N MET A 19 2.09 -16.06 -4.02
CA MET A 19 3.18 -15.19 -4.44
C MET A 19 3.29 -15.10 -5.96
N LEU A 20 3.16 -16.24 -6.67
CA LEU A 20 3.16 -16.26 -8.12
C LEU A 20 1.99 -15.47 -8.71
N ILE A 21 0.78 -15.66 -8.17
CA ILE A 21 -0.43 -14.93 -8.60
C ILE A 21 -0.26 -13.45 -8.32
N ASN A 22 0.25 -13.08 -7.15
CA ASN A 22 0.51 -11.69 -6.77
C ASN A 22 1.52 -11.04 -7.74
N SER A 23 2.66 -11.67 -7.98
CA SER A 23 3.67 -11.17 -8.92
C SER A 23 3.12 -11.02 -10.34
N ALA A 24 2.30 -11.97 -10.80
CA ALA A 24 1.62 -11.89 -12.09
C ALA A 24 0.62 -10.72 -12.14
N ALA A 25 -0.10 -10.45 -11.04
CA ALA A 25 -0.99 -9.29 -10.94
C ALA A 25 -0.21 -7.97 -11.03
N TYR A 26 0.90 -7.85 -10.32
CA TYR A 26 1.75 -6.64 -10.38
C TYR A 26 2.37 -6.42 -11.77
N ALA A 27 2.63 -7.47 -12.55
CA ALA A 27 3.08 -7.34 -13.93
C ALA A 27 2.07 -6.64 -14.85
N LEU A 28 0.79 -6.55 -14.44
CA LEU A 28 -0.21 -5.76 -15.16
C LEU A 28 0.03 -4.24 -15.05
N ILE A 29 0.74 -3.76 -14.03
CA ILE A 29 1.08 -2.34 -13.87
C ILE A 29 1.95 -1.85 -15.04
N PRO A 30 3.16 -2.40 -15.31
CA PRO A 30 3.96 -1.97 -16.45
C PRO A 30 3.24 -2.22 -17.79
N LEU A 31 2.49 -3.29 -17.94
CA LEU A 31 1.69 -3.53 -19.14
C LEU A 31 0.65 -2.43 -19.37
N SER A 32 -0.02 -2.00 -18.31
CA SER A 32 -0.98 -0.89 -18.33
C SER A 32 -0.27 0.43 -18.65
N ALA A 33 0.90 0.68 -18.03
CA ALA A 33 1.72 1.86 -18.30
C ALA A 33 2.11 1.94 -19.78
N PHE A 34 2.53 0.81 -20.39
CA PHE A 34 2.88 0.76 -21.82
C PHE A 34 1.71 1.16 -22.72
N ARG A 35 0.50 0.74 -22.40
CA ARG A 35 -0.70 1.11 -23.16
C ARG A 35 -1.12 2.56 -22.92
N LEU A 36 -1.04 3.03 -21.69
CA LEU A 36 -1.39 4.41 -21.34
C LEU A 36 -0.41 5.42 -21.96
N THR A 37 0.89 5.14 -21.99
CA THR A 37 1.88 6.03 -22.63
C THR A 37 1.56 6.26 -24.11
N GLU A 38 1.11 5.23 -24.84
CA GLU A 38 0.65 5.36 -26.22
C GLU A 38 -0.56 6.31 -26.31
N LYS A 39 -1.52 6.16 -25.41
CA LYS A 39 -2.75 6.98 -25.40
C LYS A 39 -2.46 8.43 -25.01
N LEU A 40 -1.41 8.67 -24.25
CA LEU A 40 -0.93 10.01 -23.85
C LEU A 40 0.00 10.67 -24.88
N GLY A 41 0.15 10.09 -26.06
CA GLY A 41 0.86 10.71 -27.17
C GLY A 41 2.35 10.42 -27.24
N VAL A 42 2.89 9.49 -26.45
CA VAL A 42 4.29 9.06 -26.58
C VAL A 42 4.43 8.13 -27.79
N THR A 43 5.03 8.63 -28.88
CA THR A 43 5.08 7.91 -30.16
C THR A 43 6.27 6.97 -30.29
N LYS A 44 7.44 7.32 -29.70
CA LYS A 44 8.66 6.53 -29.85
C LYS A 44 8.64 5.31 -28.94
N LEU A 45 8.86 4.12 -29.53
CA LEU A 45 8.83 2.85 -28.80
C LEU A 45 9.80 2.82 -27.61
N TRP A 46 11.03 3.31 -27.78
CA TRP A 46 12.03 3.31 -26.71
C TRP A 46 11.60 4.17 -25.50
N GLN A 47 10.91 5.31 -25.74
CA GLN A 47 10.38 6.16 -24.68
C GLN A 47 9.26 5.44 -23.92
N ARG A 48 8.38 4.74 -24.64
CA ARG A 48 7.31 3.93 -24.04
C ARG A 48 7.91 2.80 -23.20
N LEU A 49 8.89 2.08 -23.71
CA LEU A 49 9.59 1.02 -22.97
C LEU A 49 10.30 1.56 -21.73
N LEU A 50 10.96 2.72 -21.83
CA LEU A 50 11.62 3.36 -20.70
C LEU A 50 10.62 3.71 -19.57
N VAL A 51 9.52 4.39 -19.90
CA VAL A 51 8.49 4.75 -18.92
C VAL A 51 7.88 3.50 -18.30
N THR A 52 7.61 2.49 -19.12
CA THR A 52 7.08 1.19 -18.68
C THR A 52 8.02 0.51 -17.69
N ALA A 53 9.31 0.45 -18.03
CA ALA A 53 10.34 -0.13 -17.15
C ALA A 53 10.40 0.63 -15.81
N LEU A 54 10.43 1.97 -15.86
CA LEU A 54 10.46 2.79 -14.64
C LEU A 54 9.23 2.57 -13.74
N CYS A 55 8.03 2.44 -14.33
CA CYS A 55 6.83 2.11 -13.57
C CYS A 55 6.87 0.69 -12.99
N GLY A 56 7.48 -0.26 -13.70
CA GLY A 56 7.54 -1.67 -13.28
C GLY A 56 8.63 -1.97 -12.25
N ILE A 57 9.79 -1.31 -12.34
CA ILE A 57 10.91 -1.50 -11.40
C ILE A 57 10.87 -0.52 -10.23
N PHE A 58 9.83 0.30 -10.12
CA PHE A 58 9.69 1.22 -9.00
C PHE A 58 9.70 0.45 -7.66
N PRO A 59 10.42 0.92 -6.61
CA PRO A 59 10.66 0.15 -5.40
C PRO A 59 9.40 -0.47 -4.81
N SER A 60 8.31 0.31 -4.72
CA SER A 60 7.05 -0.19 -4.17
C SER A 60 6.42 -1.31 -5.03
N VAL A 61 6.57 -1.28 -6.36
CA VAL A 61 6.08 -2.36 -7.25
C VAL A 61 6.86 -3.64 -6.99
N LEU A 62 8.19 -3.56 -6.97
CA LEU A 62 9.06 -4.71 -6.75
C LEU A 62 8.82 -5.32 -5.38
N ILE A 63 8.83 -4.50 -4.32
CA ILE A 63 8.67 -4.98 -2.95
C ILE A 63 7.28 -5.61 -2.76
N TYR A 64 6.21 -4.89 -3.09
CA TYR A 64 4.85 -5.42 -2.90
C TYR A 64 4.49 -6.59 -3.82
N SER A 65 5.20 -6.79 -4.94
CA SER A 65 5.01 -8.00 -5.74
C SER A 65 5.49 -9.27 -5.02
N HIS A 66 6.37 -9.14 -4.02
CA HIS A 66 6.91 -10.22 -3.21
C HIS A 66 6.22 -10.37 -1.85
N TYR A 67 5.26 -9.51 -1.52
CA TYR A 67 4.50 -9.58 -0.27
C TYR A 67 3.01 -9.65 -0.53
N LEU A 68 2.34 -10.59 0.17
CA LEU A 68 0.88 -10.78 0.07
C LEU A 68 0.13 -9.76 0.94
N LEU A 69 0.22 -8.50 0.55
CA LEU A 69 -0.51 -7.41 1.18
C LEU A 69 -1.72 -7.01 0.32
N SER A 70 -2.90 -6.96 0.94
CA SER A 70 -4.14 -6.62 0.24
C SER A 70 -4.16 -5.17 -0.23
N GLU A 71 -3.78 -4.24 0.63
CA GLU A 71 -3.85 -2.80 0.33
C GLU A 71 -3.04 -2.41 -0.91
N PRO A 72 -1.73 -2.77 -1.05
CA PRO A 72 -0.96 -2.42 -2.24
C PRO A 72 -1.49 -3.08 -3.51
N LEU A 73 -2.09 -4.28 -3.42
CA LEU A 73 -2.68 -4.97 -4.57
C LEU A 73 -3.84 -4.16 -5.18
N SER A 74 -4.49 -3.28 -4.43
CA SER A 74 -5.50 -2.35 -4.93
C SER A 74 -4.99 -1.48 -6.08
N ALA A 75 -3.69 -1.16 -6.11
CA ALA A 75 -3.06 -0.38 -7.17
C ALA A 75 -3.21 -1.04 -8.55
N VAL A 76 -3.16 -2.36 -8.64
CA VAL A 76 -3.36 -3.09 -9.90
C VAL A 76 -4.74 -2.77 -10.48
N PHE A 77 -5.78 -2.79 -9.65
CA PHE A 77 -7.15 -2.47 -10.07
C PHE A 77 -7.31 -1.00 -10.45
N VAL A 78 -6.64 -0.09 -9.76
CA VAL A 78 -6.59 1.34 -10.14
C VAL A 78 -5.93 1.51 -11.51
N TRP A 79 -4.85 0.80 -11.82
CA TRP A 79 -4.21 0.85 -13.13
C TRP A 79 -5.10 0.30 -14.26
N LEU A 80 -5.78 -0.81 -14.01
CA LEU A 80 -6.76 -1.36 -14.95
C LEU A 80 -7.95 -0.41 -15.14
N LEU A 81 -8.40 0.25 -14.08
CA LEU A 81 -9.43 1.29 -14.13
C LEU A 81 -9.00 2.46 -15.04
N LEU A 82 -7.77 2.96 -14.88
CA LEU A 82 -7.22 4.00 -15.77
C LEU A 82 -7.21 3.55 -17.24
N LEU A 83 -6.81 2.29 -17.51
CA LEU A 83 -6.88 1.75 -18.87
C LEU A 83 -8.30 1.73 -19.44
N VAL A 84 -9.30 1.34 -18.65
CA VAL A 84 -10.70 1.29 -19.07
C VAL A 84 -11.23 2.70 -19.35
N ILE A 85 -10.93 3.67 -18.48
CA ILE A 85 -11.38 5.07 -18.64
C ILE A 85 -10.73 5.72 -19.86
N PHE A 86 -9.42 5.49 -20.09
CA PHE A 86 -8.67 6.10 -21.21
C PHE A 86 -8.58 5.19 -22.45
N ARG A 87 -9.50 4.24 -22.59
CA ARG A 87 -9.63 3.39 -23.76
C ARG A 87 -9.85 4.23 -25.03
N GLY A 88 -9.24 3.80 -26.14
CA GLY A 88 -9.22 4.60 -27.37
C GLY A 88 -10.59 4.74 -28.04
N GLU A 89 -10.74 5.83 -28.82
CA GLU A 89 -12.01 6.22 -29.46
C GLU A 89 -12.58 5.19 -30.45
N LYS A 90 -11.74 4.39 -31.10
CA LYS A 90 -12.19 3.40 -32.10
C LYS A 90 -13.06 2.29 -31.51
N GLU A 91 -12.90 2.00 -30.21
CA GLU A 91 -13.65 0.93 -29.56
C GLU A 91 -14.98 1.42 -28.93
N ASN A 92 -15.10 2.71 -28.65
CA ASN A 92 -16.26 3.30 -27.94
C ASN A 92 -17.37 3.83 -28.87
N GLY A 93 -17.26 3.66 -30.18
CA GLY A 93 -18.27 4.15 -31.14
C GLY A 93 -19.66 3.52 -31.00
N LYS A 94 -19.79 2.43 -30.25
CA LYS A 94 -21.04 1.74 -29.97
C LYS A 94 -21.46 2.02 -28.52
N LYS A 95 -22.73 2.42 -28.29
CA LYS A 95 -23.30 2.62 -26.94
C LYS A 95 -23.06 1.42 -26.00
N ALA A 96 -23.08 0.21 -26.53
CA ALA A 96 -22.78 -1.02 -25.83
C ALA A 96 -21.33 -1.02 -25.26
N GLY A 97 -20.34 -0.53 -26.00
CA GLY A 97 -18.94 -0.47 -25.54
C GLY A 97 -18.75 0.44 -24.32
N ALA A 98 -19.41 1.61 -24.30
CA ALA A 98 -19.37 2.52 -23.16
C ALA A 98 -20.12 1.96 -21.94
N PHE A 99 -21.20 1.21 -22.14
CA PHE A 99 -21.91 0.51 -21.06
C PHE A 99 -21.02 -0.54 -20.39
N PHE A 100 -20.44 -1.45 -21.17
CA PHE A 100 -19.52 -2.47 -20.64
C PHE A 100 -18.29 -1.84 -19.95
N ALA A 101 -17.72 -0.77 -20.53
CA ALA A 101 -16.62 -0.04 -19.89
C ALA A 101 -17.04 0.53 -18.52
N SER A 102 -18.28 1.04 -18.40
CA SER A 102 -18.80 1.57 -17.13
C SER A 102 -19.00 0.49 -16.08
N VAL A 103 -19.56 -0.67 -16.47
CA VAL A 103 -19.69 -1.82 -15.56
C VAL A 103 -18.31 -2.30 -15.13
N THR A 104 -17.38 -2.50 -16.07
CA THR A 104 -16.01 -2.92 -15.77
C THR A 104 -15.30 -1.93 -14.83
N ALA A 105 -15.44 -0.62 -15.07
CA ALA A 105 -14.87 0.40 -14.19
C ALA A 105 -15.46 0.32 -12.78
N GLY A 106 -16.78 0.12 -12.64
CA GLY A 106 -17.44 -0.07 -11.35
C GLY A 106 -16.94 -1.30 -10.60
N VAL A 107 -16.81 -2.43 -11.31
CA VAL A 107 -16.26 -3.67 -10.74
C VAL A 107 -14.81 -3.49 -10.30
N LEU A 108 -13.94 -2.89 -11.14
CA LEU A 108 -12.53 -2.67 -10.79
C LEU A 108 -12.38 -1.75 -9.57
N THR A 109 -13.22 -0.71 -9.48
CA THR A 109 -13.22 0.18 -8.30
C THR A 109 -13.69 -0.55 -7.05
N ALA A 110 -14.70 -1.42 -7.15
CA ALA A 110 -15.16 -2.25 -6.04
C ALA A 110 -14.10 -3.27 -5.61
N CYS A 111 -13.41 -3.92 -6.55
CA CYS A 111 -12.28 -4.81 -6.24
C CYS A 111 -11.15 -4.06 -5.52
N ALA A 112 -10.81 -2.84 -5.97
CA ALA A 112 -9.83 -2.01 -5.27
C ALA A 112 -10.29 -1.67 -3.84
N TYR A 113 -11.57 -1.34 -3.66
CA TYR A 113 -12.18 -1.08 -2.36
C TYR A 113 -12.15 -2.30 -1.43
N PHE A 114 -12.47 -3.51 -1.91
CA PHE A 114 -12.43 -4.74 -1.11
C PHE A 114 -11.02 -5.07 -0.60
N LEU A 115 -9.99 -4.63 -1.32
CA LEU A 115 -8.59 -4.78 -0.90
C LEU A 115 -8.13 -3.65 0.02
N SER A 116 -8.63 -2.44 -0.18
CA SER A 116 -8.30 -1.25 0.59
C SER A 116 -9.51 -0.32 0.68
N PRO A 117 -10.14 -0.17 1.86
CA PRO A 117 -11.29 0.70 2.04
C PRO A 117 -11.05 2.16 1.64
N SER A 118 -9.80 2.63 1.70
CA SER A 118 -9.40 3.97 1.23
C SER A 118 -9.68 4.19 -0.27
N CYS A 119 -9.79 3.10 -1.05
CA CYS A 119 -10.17 3.17 -2.47
C CYS A 119 -11.64 3.60 -2.70
N ALA A 120 -12.48 3.75 -1.65
CA ALA A 120 -13.71 4.52 -1.76
C ALA A 120 -13.45 5.97 -2.24
N GLY A 121 -12.28 6.54 -1.93
CA GLY A 121 -11.81 7.81 -2.48
C GLY A 121 -11.63 7.80 -4.00
N VAL A 122 -11.25 6.65 -4.56
CA VAL A 122 -11.16 6.45 -6.02
C VAL A 122 -12.56 6.52 -6.65
N PHE A 123 -13.58 5.94 -6.01
CA PHE A 123 -14.97 6.04 -6.47
C PHE A 123 -15.41 7.52 -6.54
N LEU A 124 -15.19 8.28 -5.48
CA LEU A 124 -15.52 9.72 -5.45
C LEU A 124 -14.75 10.50 -6.53
N ALA A 125 -13.48 10.20 -6.72
CA ALA A 125 -12.65 10.83 -7.75
C ALA A 125 -13.20 10.58 -9.16
N VAL A 126 -13.61 9.35 -9.48
CA VAL A 126 -14.21 9.02 -10.79
C VAL A 126 -15.57 9.69 -10.96
N CYS A 127 -16.39 9.78 -9.92
CA CYS A 127 -17.67 10.51 -9.96
C CYS A 127 -17.47 11.99 -10.32
N LEU A 128 -16.53 12.66 -9.65
CA LEU A 128 -16.19 14.05 -9.93
C LEU A 128 -15.50 14.23 -11.29
N TYR A 129 -14.67 13.28 -11.70
CA TYR A 129 -14.12 13.25 -13.05
C TYR A 129 -15.21 13.20 -14.12
N CYS A 130 -16.26 12.39 -13.94
CA CYS A 130 -17.41 12.35 -14.86
C CYS A 130 -18.13 13.71 -14.93
N LEU A 131 -18.25 14.41 -13.80
CA LEU A 131 -18.81 15.77 -13.77
C LEU A 131 -17.88 16.75 -14.51
N TYR A 132 -16.58 16.73 -14.23
CA TYR A 132 -15.58 17.53 -14.94
C TYR A 132 -15.66 17.28 -16.46
N ALA A 133 -15.65 16.01 -16.90
CA ALA A 133 -15.71 15.68 -18.32
C ALA A 133 -17.00 16.21 -18.99
N LYS A 134 -18.13 16.24 -18.27
CA LYS A 134 -19.38 16.87 -18.72
C LYS A 134 -19.25 18.38 -18.88
N LEU A 135 -18.70 19.07 -17.88
CA LEU A 135 -18.54 20.51 -17.86
C LEU A 135 -17.47 20.99 -18.85
N ALA A 136 -16.37 20.27 -18.94
CA ALA A 136 -15.29 20.57 -19.87
C ALA A 136 -15.61 20.21 -21.31
N GLY A 137 -16.71 19.49 -21.58
CA GLY A 137 -17.06 19.02 -22.92
C GLY A 137 -16.10 17.95 -23.47
N VAL A 138 -15.36 17.29 -22.59
CA VAL A 138 -14.48 16.18 -22.95
C VAL A 138 -15.32 14.94 -23.23
N ARG A 139 -14.92 14.17 -24.23
CA ARG A 139 -15.66 12.96 -24.62
C ARG A 139 -15.65 11.93 -23.50
N LYS A 140 -16.84 11.42 -23.15
CA LYS A 140 -17.01 10.46 -22.07
C LYS A 140 -16.77 9.04 -22.56
N SER A 141 -15.91 8.32 -21.89
CA SER A 141 -15.69 6.88 -22.12
C SER A 141 -16.59 5.99 -21.26
N ILE A 142 -17.16 6.53 -20.17
CA ILE A 142 -18.01 5.81 -19.22
C ILE A 142 -19.29 6.58 -18.89
N TYR A 143 -20.36 5.85 -18.60
CA TYR A 143 -21.63 6.39 -18.10
C TYR A 143 -21.61 6.46 -16.57
N PHE A 144 -21.79 7.66 -16.02
CA PHE A 144 -21.81 7.91 -14.58
C PHE A 144 -22.81 7.02 -13.83
N SER A 145 -24.07 6.94 -14.32
CA SER A 145 -25.11 6.16 -13.66
C SER A 145 -24.78 4.67 -13.58
N THR A 146 -24.35 4.08 -14.69
CA THR A 146 -23.99 2.65 -14.75
C THR A 146 -22.80 2.35 -13.84
N TYR A 147 -21.76 3.19 -13.88
CA TYR A 147 -20.60 3.07 -13.01
C TYR A 147 -20.98 3.11 -11.53
N SER A 148 -21.76 4.14 -11.13
CA SER A 148 -22.14 4.34 -9.72
C SER A 148 -23.06 3.22 -9.21
N ILE A 149 -24.05 2.79 -10.01
CA ILE A 149 -24.94 1.68 -9.64
C ILE A 149 -24.13 0.39 -9.46
N THR A 150 -23.21 0.08 -10.38
CA THR A 150 -22.39 -1.14 -10.27
C THR A 150 -21.55 -1.12 -8.99
N PHE A 151 -20.89 0.01 -8.70
CA PHE A 151 -20.09 0.13 -7.46
C PHE A 151 -20.96 0.01 -6.21
N ILE A 152 -22.09 0.74 -6.13
CA ILE A 152 -22.98 0.75 -4.96
C ILE A 152 -23.57 -0.64 -4.70
N LEU A 153 -23.94 -1.39 -5.74
CA LEU A 153 -24.44 -2.76 -5.57
C LEU A 153 -23.38 -3.69 -4.99
N LEU A 154 -22.14 -3.60 -5.46
CA LEU A 154 -21.03 -4.42 -4.92
C LEU A 154 -20.63 -3.97 -3.50
N PHE A 155 -20.64 -2.68 -3.23
CA PHE A 155 -20.42 -2.13 -1.90
C PHE A 155 -21.49 -2.60 -0.89
N ALA A 156 -22.77 -2.58 -1.29
CA ALA A 156 -23.85 -3.10 -0.44
C ALA A 156 -23.72 -4.62 -0.22
N ALA A 157 -23.30 -5.37 -1.24
CA ALA A 157 -23.02 -6.80 -1.09
C ALA A 157 -21.88 -7.07 -0.10
N ASP A 158 -20.84 -6.25 -0.09
CA ASP A 158 -19.73 -6.35 0.88
C ASP A 158 -20.22 -6.12 2.31
N ILE A 159 -21.02 -5.08 2.54
CA ILE A 159 -21.61 -4.81 3.86
C ILE A 159 -22.44 -6.00 4.33
N ILE A 160 -23.29 -6.55 3.46
CA ILE A 160 -24.14 -7.70 3.79
C ILE A 160 -23.28 -8.94 4.10
N LEU A 161 -22.26 -9.22 3.29
CA LEU A 161 -21.35 -10.34 3.50
C LEU A 161 -20.57 -10.18 4.81
N THR A 162 -20.04 -8.99 5.09
CA THR A 162 -19.34 -8.69 6.34
C THR A 162 -20.26 -8.91 7.55
N TRP A 163 -21.51 -8.46 7.46
CA TRP A 163 -22.49 -8.67 8.52
C TRP A 163 -22.83 -10.14 8.74
N LEU A 164 -22.98 -10.93 7.65
CA LEU A 164 -23.27 -12.37 7.73
C LEU A 164 -22.07 -13.19 8.25
N THR A 165 -20.84 -12.72 8.02
CA THR A 165 -19.61 -13.46 8.38
C THR A 165 -18.94 -12.92 9.63
N ASN A 166 -19.52 -11.92 10.29
CA ASN A 166 -18.93 -11.25 11.44
C ASN A 166 -18.53 -12.20 12.58
N ASP A 167 -19.32 -13.26 12.80
CA ASP A 167 -19.05 -14.26 13.84
C ASP A 167 -18.04 -15.35 13.42
N LEU A 168 -17.74 -15.45 12.10
CA LEU A 168 -16.87 -16.50 11.57
C LEU A 168 -15.40 -16.12 11.52
N TYR A 169 -15.08 -14.82 11.48
CA TYR A 169 -13.70 -14.34 11.35
C TYR A 169 -13.33 -13.43 12.50
N ALA A 170 -12.17 -13.67 13.11
CA ALA A 170 -11.60 -12.82 14.16
C ALA A 170 -11.36 -11.35 13.71
N TYR A 171 -11.49 -11.08 12.43
CA TYR A 171 -11.30 -9.78 11.79
C TYR A 171 -12.62 -9.23 11.24
N SER A 172 -13.59 -9.01 12.08
CA SER A 172 -14.91 -8.53 11.68
C SER A 172 -15.16 -7.05 11.91
N GLY A 173 -14.11 -6.24 11.93
CA GLY A 173 -14.23 -4.78 11.88
C GLY A 173 -14.60 -4.33 10.47
N GLY A 174 -15.88 -4.39 10.10
CA GLY A 174 -16.35 -3.81 8.83
C GLY A 174 -16.09 -2.30 8.80
N ILE A 175 -16.10 -1.71 7.59
CA ILE A 175 -15.84 -0.26 7.38
C ILE A 175 -16.67 0.63 8.33
N LEU A 176 -17.88 0.22 8.70
CA LEU A 176 -18.73 0.96 9.62
C LEU A 176 -18.14 1.04 11.03
N GLN A 177 -17.51 -0.04 11.51
CA GLN A 177 -16.85 -0.05 12.81
C GLN A 177 -15.57 0.79 12.78
N SER A 178 -14.77 0.69 11.72
CA SER A 178 -13.58 1.55 11.54
C SER A 178 -13.98 3.03 11.48
N VAL A 179 -15.04 3.38 10.76
CA VAL A 179 -15.57 4.76 10.72
C VAL A 179 -16.02 5.24 12.09
N ALA A 180 -16.71 4.40 12.86
CA ALA A 180 -17.14 4.76 14.22
C ALA A 180 -15.95 4.96 15.16
N GLY A 181 -14.97 4.05 15.14
CA GLY A 181 -13.71 4.18 15.88
C GLY A 181 -12.94 5.44 15.51
N SER A 182 -12.81 5.72 14.22
CA SER A 182 -12.14 6.93 13.73
C SER A 182 -12.83 8.22 14.15
N LEU A 183 -14.16 8.26 14.15
CA LEU A 183 -14.91 9.43 14.63
C LEU A 183 -14.67 9.65 16.14
N GLN A 184 -14.64 8.60 16.92
CA GLN A 184 -14.32 8.68 18.35
C GLN A 184 -12.88 9.17 18.55
N ALA A 185 -11.88 8.55 17.90
CA ALA A 185 -10.48 8.93 18.01
C ALA A 185 -10.24 10.42 17.60
N LEU A 186 -10.93 10.88 16.57
CA LEU A 186 -10.85 12.28 16.13
C LEU A 186 -11.53 13.26 17.08
N SER A 187 -12.56 12.83 17.82
CA SER A 187 -13.17 13.65 18.87
C SER A 187 -12.23 13.86 20.06
N GLU A 188 -11.35 12.90 20.32
CA GLU A 188 -10.33 12.94 21.37
C GLU A 188 -9.06 13.67 20.92
N ASN A 189 -8.62 13.46 19.70
CA ASN A 189 -7.41 14.07 19.14
C ASN A 189 -7.57 14.46 17.66
N SER A 190 -8.12 15.64 17.40
CA SER A 190 -8.30 16.16 16.03
C SER A 190 -6.99 16.42 15.28
N ALA A 191 -5.87 16.63 15.99
CA ALA A 191 -4.56 16.85 15.39
C ALA A 191 -3.99 15.55 14.75
N ALA A 192 -4.46 14.38 15.19
CA ALA A 192 -4.06 13.09 14.63
C ALA A 192 -4.33 13.01 13.10
N LEU A 193 -5.47 13.53 12.65
CA LEU A 193 -5.80 13.54 11.22
C LEU A 193 -4.80 14.36 10.39
N LEU A 194 -4.37 15.51 10.91
CA LEU A 194 -3.35 16.34 10.24
C LEU A 194 -2.02 15.63 10.15
N THR A 195 -1.60 14.96 11.22
CA THR A 195 -0.37 14.17 11.26
C THR A 195 -0.41 13.04 10.21
N LEU A 196 -1.52 12.31 10.16
CA LEU A 196 -1.70 11.23 9.20
C LEU A 196 -1.72 11.73 7.74
N ILE A 197 -2.43 12.81 7.45
CA ILE A 197 -2.42 13.43 6.11
C ILE A 197 -1.01 13.93 5.77
N GLY A 198 -0.36 14.61 6.70
CA GLY A 198 1.00 15.11 6.54
C GLY A 198 2.00 14.00 6.25
N GLY A 199 1.98 12.92 7.03
CA GLY A 199 2.84 11.77 6.83
C GLY A 199 2.64 11.13 5.45
N ARG A 200 1.40 10.94 5.00
CA ARG A 200 1.07 10.38 3.68
C ARG A 200 1.51 11.27 2.51
N LEU A 201 1.30 12.59 2.62
CA LEU A 201 1.75 13.53 1.59
C LEU A 201 3.28 13.62 1.55
N TYR A 202 3.92 13.62 2.72
CA TYR A 202 5.38 13.54 2.81
C TYR A 202 5.90 12.27 2.14
N TYR A 203 5.31 11.10 2.49
CA TYR A 203 5.66 9.83 1.89
C TYR A 203 5.45 9.85 0.36
N PHE A 204 4.33 10.35 -0.13
CA PHE A 204 4.04 10.48 -1.57
C PHE A 204 5.15 11.21 -2.33
N ILE A 205 5.64 12.33 -1.79
CA ILE A 205 6.68 13.13 -2.44
C ILE A 205 8.03 12.43 -2.33
N ILE A 206 8.43 12.01 -1.14
CA ILE A 206 9.79 11.50 -0.88
C ILE A 206 9.99 10.10 -1.46
N SER A 207 9.05 9.17 -1.27
CA SER A 207 9.17 7.81 -1.82
C SER A 207 9.22 7.77 -3.34
N SER A 208 8.62 8.76 -3.99
CA SER A 208 8.66 8.94 -5.44
C SER A 208 9.85 9.79 -5.93
N TRP A 209 10.77 10.18 -5.06
CA TRP A 209 11.92 11.04 -5.38
C TRP A 209 11.49 12.37 -5.99
N GLY A 210 10.35 12.90 -5.55
CA GLY A 210 9.72 14.09 -6.10
C GLY A 210 9.08 13.91 -7.47
N LEU A 211 9.21 12.74 -8.12
CA LEU A 211 8.62 12.50 -9.44
C LEU A 211 7.10 12.50 -9.40
N GLY A 212 6.51 11.95 -8.33
CA GLY A 212 5.06 12.00 -8.12
C GLY A 212 4.55 13.43 -7.99
N GLY A 213 5.20 14.24 -7.13
CA GLY A 213 4.85 15.65 -6.97
C GLY A 213 5.11 16.48 -8.23
N ALA A 214 6.18 16.18 -9.00
CA ALA A 214 6.41 16.80 -10.30
C ALA A 214 5.29 16.44 -11.29
N GLY A 215 4.82 15.19 -11.28
CA GLY A 215 3.66 14.75 -12.06
C GLY A 215 2.39 15.53 -11.71
N VAL A 216 2.12 15.76 -10.43
CA VAL A 216 1.02 16.64 -9.96
C VAL A 216 1.20 18.05 -10.50
N THR A 217 2.40 18.64 -10.35
CA THR A 217 2.68 20.00 -10.81
C THR A 217 2.42 20.14 -12.31
N PHE A 218 2.87 19.19 -13.14
CA PHE A 218 2.65 19.24 -14.58
C PHE A 218 1.20 18.98 -14.98
N ALA A 219 0.49 18.14 -14.25
CA ALA A 219 -0.95 17.95 -14.43
C ALA A 219 -1.73 19.26 -14.14
N VAL A 220 -1.37 19.96 -13.07
CA VAL A 220 -1.97 21.27 -12.71
C VAL A 220 -1.63 22.35 -13.75
N ILE A 221 -0.38 22.43 -14.20
CA ILE A 221 0.03 23.38 -15.25
C ILE A 221 -0.77 23.13 -16.55
N ALA A 222 -0.91 21.86 -16.94
CA ALA A 222 -1.69 21.47 -18.12
C ALA A 222 -3.16 21.84 -17.97
N LEU A 223 -3.77 21.59 -16.81
CA LEU A 223 -5.16 21.93 -16.50
C LEU A 223 -5.40 23.46 -16.55
N VAL A 224 -4.54 24.24 -15.90
CA VAL A 224 -4.64 25.71 -15.91
C VAL A 224 -4.50 26.26 -17.33
N SER A 225 -3.56 25.74 -18.11
CA SER A 225 -3.41 26.12 -19.52
C SER A 225 -4.65 25.73 -20.34
N PHE A 226 -5.16 24.53 -20.18
CA PHE A 226 -6.38 24.07 -20.83
C PHE A 226 -7.60 24.99 -20.55
N ILE A 227 -7.82 25.34 -19.28
CA ILE A 227 -8.91 26.24 -18.88
C ILE A 227 -8.70 27.64 -19.52
N ARG A 228 -7.46 28.15 -19.53
CA ARG A 228 -7.13 29.45 -20.12
C ARG A 228 -7.38 29.46 -21.64
N CYS A 229 -6.86 28.48 -22.37
CA CYS A 229 -7.06 28.36 -23.82
C CYS A 229 -8.54 28.25 -24.16
N LYS A 230 -9.30 27.44 -23.41
CA LYS A 230 -10.73 27.30 -23.62
C LYS A 230 -11.51 28.62 -23.40
N ARG A 231 -11.14 29.39 -22.37
CA ARG A 231 -11.74 30.72 -22.12
C ARG A 231 -11.44 31.74 -23.22
N ARG A 232 -10.20 31.68 -23.79
CA ARG A 232 -9.74 32.61 -24.83
C ARG A 232 -10.07 32.13 -26.24
N LYS A 233 -10.62 30.91 -26.40
CA LYS A 233 -10.84 30.26 -27.68
C LYS A 233 -9.56 30.11 -28.52
N GLU A 234 -8.43 29.99 -27.85
CA GLU A 234 -7.12 29.75 -28.46
C GLU A 234 -6.93 28.25 -28.75
N GLU A 235 -5.99 27.91 -29.65
CA GLU A 235 -5.61 26.51 -29.88
C GLU A 235 -5.04 25.87 -28.63
N GLN A 236 -5.45 24.63 -28.37
CA GLN A 236 -5.01 23.88 -27.20
C GLN A 236 -3.60 23.33 -27.42
N TYR A 237 -2.70 23.66 -26.49
CA TYR A 237 -1.32 23.14 -26.49
C TYR A 237 -1.25 21.70 -25.95
N TYR A 238 -2.12 21.37 -24.98
CA TYR A 238 -2.11 20.06 -24.33
C TYR A 238 -3.26 19.19 -24.83
N ASP A 239 -2.98 17.88 -25.03
CA ASP A 239 -4.00 16.89 -25.39
C ASP A 239 -5.03 16.75 -24.25
N ASP A 240 -6.30 16.72 -24.61
CA ASP A 240 -7.43 16.52 -23.69
C ASP A 240 -7.28 15.27 -22.82
N ARG A 241 -6.66 14.22 -23.35
CA ARG A 241 -6.43 12.97 -22.61
C ARG A 241 -5.41 13.14 -21.50
N PHE A 242 -4.32 13.85 -21.78
CA PHE A 242 -3.30 14.15 -20.78
C PHE A 242 -3.89 14.98 -19.64
N VAL A 243 -4.62 16.04 -19.96
CA VAL A 243 -5.29 16.89 -18.97
C VAL A 243 -6.31 16.09 -18.16
N SER A 244 -7.13 15.29 -18.84
CA SER A 244 -8.17 14.47 -18.21
C SER A 244 -7.58 13.42 -17.26
N MET A 245 -6.48 12.76 -17.65
CA MET A 245 -5.79 11.83 -16.76
C MET A 245 -5.16 12.53 -15.57
N GLY A 246 -4.55 13.71 -15.80
CA GLY A 246 -4.02 14.54 -14.73
C GLY A 246 -5.09 14.94 -13.71
N VAL A 247 -6.26 15.36 -14.18
CA VAL A 247 -7.41 15.70 -13.32
C VAL A 247 -7.87 14.48 -12.52
N LEU A 248 -8.07 13.33 -13.16
CA LEU A 248 -8.51 12.12 -12.48
C LEU A 248 -7.51 11.68 -11.40
N CYS A 249 -6.22 11.61 -11.73
CA CYS A 249 -5.18 11.25 -10.76
C CYS A 249 -5.10 12.25 -9.59
N THR A 250 -5.24 13.55 -9.87
CA THR A 250 -5.26 14.60 -8.82
C THR A 250 -6.47 14.45 -7.91
N LEU A 251 -7.65 14.15 -8.46
CA LEU A 251 -8.84 13.86 -7.66
C LEU A 251 -8.66 12.60 -6.81
N MET A 252 -8.05 11.54 -7.37
CA MET A 252 -7.72 10.34 -6.58
C MET A 252 -6.81 10.68 -5.39
N LEU A 253 -5.78 11.49 -5.58
CA LEU A 253 -4.89 11.92 -4.50
C LEU A 253 -5.65 12.72 -3.43
N ILE A 254 -6.50 13.66 -3.84
CA ILE A 254 -7.27 14.53 -2.93
C ILE A 254 -8.28 13.74 -2.10
N PHE A 255 -8.85 12.65 -2.62
CA PHE A 255 -9.86 11.88 -1.90
C PHE A 255 -9.28 10.64 -1.22
N ALA A 256 -8.38 9.90 -1.85
CA ALA A 256 -7.86 8.67 -1.27
C ALA A 256 -6.97 8.93 -0.05
N VAL A 257 -6.10 9.95 -0.09
CA VAL A 257 -5.18 10.25 1.01
C VAL A 257 -5.91 10.69 2.30
N PRO A 258 -6.82 11.68 2.27
CA PRO A 258 -7.55 12.04 3.49
C PRO A 258 -8.50 10.96 3.97
N LEU A 259 -9.11 10.19 3.06
CA LEU A 259 -10.00 9.10 3.45
C LEU A 259 -9.23 7.97 4.13
N ASP A 260 -8.06 7.61 3.61
CA ASP A 260 -7.18 6.64 4.26
C ASP A 260 -6.71 7.12 5.64
N ALA A 261 -6.32 8.40 5.74
CA ALA A 261 -5.96 9.02 7.01
C ALA A 261 -7.13 8.96 8.01
N PHE A 262 -8.34 9.21 7.53
CA PHE A 262 -9.55 9.15 8.35
C PHE A 262 -9.84 7.72 8.84
N ILE A 263 -9.84 6.73 7.95
CA ILE A 263 -10.14 5.31 8.28
C ILE A 263 -9.13 4.75 9.29
N LYS A 264 -7.89 5.20 9.24
CA LYS A 264 -6.80 4.74 10.13
C LYS A 264 -6.59 5.65 11.36
N ALA A 265 -7.49 6.57 11.64
CA ALA A 265 -7.34 7.50 12.75
C ALA A 265 -7.51 6.84 14.14
N ASP A 266 -8.14 5.67 14.21
CA ASP A 266 -8.27 4.84 15.42
C ASP A 266 -7.10 3.88 15.65
N CYS A 267 -6.17 3.78 14.67
CA CYS A 267 -4.98 2.96 14.80
C CYS A 267 -3.87 3.68 15.58
N ASP A 268 -2.88 2.92 16.02
CA ASP A 268 -1.73 3.50 16.71
C ASP A 268 -0.95 4.44 15.78
N ILE A 269 -0.96 5.73 16.12
CA ILE A 269 -0.28 6.79 15.36
C ILE A 269 1.24 6.69 15.50
N SER A 270 1.76 5.96 16.49
CA SER A 270 3.20 5.71 16.62
C SER A 270 3.71 4.71 15.58
N ALA A 271 2.84 3.87 15.02
CA ALA A 271 3.20 2.91 14.00
C ALA A 271 3.44 3.60 12.64
N GLN A 272 4.59 3.34 12.03
CA GLN A 272 5.04 4.01 10.79
C GLN A 272 4.12 3.74 9.60
N ASP A 273 3.70 2.50 9.42
CA ASP A 273 2.78 2.08 8.36
C ASP A 273 1.42 2.76 8.50
N THR A 274 0.96 3.02 9.73
CA THR A 274 -0.24 3.81 9.98
C THR A 274 -0.05 5.26 9.55
N VAL A 275 1.07 5.89 9.88
CA VAL A 275 1.32 7.31 9.59
C VAL A 275 1.55 7.55 8.11
N PHE A 276 2.42 6.79 7.48
CA PHE A 276 2.76 7.02 6.07
C PHE A 276 1.72 6.44 5.11
N GLY A 277 0.95 5.44 5.52
CA GLY A 277 -0.07 4.80 4.67
C GLY A 277 0.51 4.39 3.32
N ALA A 278 1.74 3.86 3.30
CA ALA A 278 2.53 3.63 2.09
C ALA A 278 1.79 2.76 1.07
N ALA A 279 1.07 1.76 1.57
CA ALA A 279 0.33 0.83 0.75
C ALA A 279 -0.83 1.49 -0.03
N SER A 280 -1.58 2.39 0.62
CA SER A 280 -2.69 3.11 -0.01
C SER A 280 -2.20 4.27 -0.90
N VAL A 281 -1.15 4.97 -0.48
CA VAL A 281 -0.53 6.06 -1.27
C VAL A 281 0.12 5.52 -2.55
N PHE A 282 0.64 4.30 -2.52
CA PHE A 282 1.24 3.64 -3.67
C PHE A 282 0.31 3.59 -4.90
N ALA A 283 -0.97 3.32 -4.70
CA ALA A 283 -1.96 3.23 -5.78
C ALA A 283 -2.06 4.51 -6.63
N VAL A 284 -1.82 5.68 -6.02
CA VAL A 284 -1.89 6.99 -6.70
C VAL A 284 -0.53 7.54 -7.10
N THR A 285 0.58 7.06 -6.52
CA THR A 285 1.93 7.59 -6.77
C THR A 285 2.43 7.28 -8.18
N ILE A 286 2.36 6.03 -8.61
CA ILE A 286 2.93 5.60 -9.90
C ILE A 286 2.23 6.24 -11.11
N PRO A 287 0.89 6.45 -11.15
CA PRO A 287 0.25 7.19 -12.21
C PRO A 287 0.82 8.61 -12.42
N PHE A 288 1.25 9.29 -11.34
CA PHE A 288 1.89 10.60 -11.48
C PHE A 288 3.32 10.52 -12.03
N ILE A 289 4.06 9.44 -11.72
CA ILE A 289 5.37 9.18 -12.35
C ILE A 289 5.20 8.98 -13.86
N LEU A 290 4.19 8.22 -14.27
CA LEU A 290 3.83 8.07 -15.68
C LEU A 290 3.53 9.43 -16.32
N LEU A 291 2.69 10.27 -15.69
CA LEU A 291 2.34 11.60 -16.19
C LEU A 291 3.58 12.50 -16.32
N PHE A 292 4.49 12.45 -15.34
CA PHE A 292 5.75 13.21 -15.39
C PHE A 292 6.56 12.88 -16.65
N PHE A 293 6.83 11.60 -16.89
CA PHE A 293 7.63 11.19 -18.05
C PHE A 293 6.89 11.43 -19.37
N CYS A 294 5.58 11.18 -19.44
CA CYS A 294 4.80 11.50 -20.63
C CYS A 294 4.85 13.01 -20.94
N TYR A 295 4.76 13.86 -19.90
CA TYR A 295 4.89 15.30 -20.09
C TYR A 295 6.24 15.68 -20.71
N ILE A 296 7.34 15.15 -20.18
CA ILE A 296 8.70 15.43 -20.71
C ILE A 296 8.83 14.99 -22.15
N PHE A 297 8.36 13.79 -22.49
CA PHE A 297 8.55 13.24 -23.84
C PHE A 297 7.64 13.85 -24.90
N VAL A 298 6.45 14.31 -24.53
CA VAL A 298 5.49 14.89 -25.47
C VAL A 298 5.63 16.41 -25.58
N TYR A 299 5.76 17.10 -24.45
CA TYR A 299 5.71 18.58 -24.42
C TYR A 299 7.07 19.22 -24.14
N GLY A 300 8.08 18.43 -23.78
CA GLY A 300 9.36 18.94 -23.34
C GLY A 300 9.32 19.62 -21.98
N ILE A 301 10.47 20.02 -21.48
CA ILE A 301 10.57 20.72 -20.20
C ILE A 301 11.23 22.08 -20.41
N SER A 302 10.65 23.13 -19.83
CA SER A 302 11.28 24.45 -19.77
C SER A 302 11.87 24.67 -18.38
N TYR A 303 12.92 25.50 -18.33
CA TYR A 303 13.56 25.90 -17.06
C TYR A 303 12.55 26.40 -16.02
N THR A 304 11.66 27.31 -16.42
CA THR A 304 10.66 27.87 -15.52
C THR A 304 9.72 26.81 -14.97
N ARG A 305 9.27 25.85 -15.80
CA ARG A 305 8.38 24.76 -15.36
C ARG A 305 9.10 23.78 -14.42
N LEU A 306 10.38 23.51 -14.69
CA LEU A 306 11.21 22.69 -13.81
C LEU A 306 11.36 23.39 -12.45
N LEU A 307 11.70 24.70 -12.45
CA LEU A 307 11.85 25.48 -11.21
C LEU A 307 10.56 25.50 -10.38
N ILE A 308 9.41 25.73 -11.02
CA ILE A 308 8.09 25.69 -10.36
C ILE A 308 7.86 24.31 -9.73
N SER A 309 8.20 23.23 -10.45
CA SER A 309 8.03 21.88 -9.95
C SER A 309 8.91 21.61 -8.73
N VAL A 310 10.20 21.97 -8.80
CA VAL A 310 11.15 21.79 -7.69
C VAL A 310 10.72 22.57 -6.45
N THR A 311 10.45 23.85 -6.63
CA THR A 311 10.03 24.73 -5.52
C THR A 311 8.70 24.26 -4.93
N GLY A 312 7.73 23.92 -5.78
CA GLY A 312 6.43 23.41 -5.34
C GLY A 312 6.54 22.11 -4.54
N ASN A 313 7.36 21.16 -5.02
CA ASN A 313 7.59 19.90 -4.31
C ASN A 313 8.30 20.10 -2.97
N GLY A 314 9.33 20.94 -2.93
CA GLY A 314 10.05 21.24 -1.70
C GLY A 314 9.14 21.93 -0.65
N LEU A 315 8.35 22.91 -1.06
CA LEU A 315 7.39 23.55 -0.18
C LEU A 315 6.30 22.59 0.30
N ALA A 316 5.77 21.74 -0.59
CA ALA A 316 4.76 20.75 -0.25
C ALA A 316 5.32 19.68 0.72
N ALA A 317 6.55 19.20 0.50
CA ALA A 317 7.20 18.27 1.41
C ALA A 317 7.48 18.89 2.78
N THR A 318 7.93 20.15 2.82
CA THR A 318 8.15 20.89 4.07
C THR A 318 6.84 21.11 4.83
N ALA A 319 5.77 21.52 4.12
CA ALA A 319 4.45 21.69 4.73
C ALA A 319 3.90 20.37 5.28
N ALA A 320 4.04 19.27 4.52
CA ALA A 320 3.65 17.93 4.95
C ALA A 320 4.43 17.48 6.20
N LEU A 321 5.74 17.75 6.26
CA LEU A 321 6.56 17.48 7.43
C LEU A 321 6.15 18.30 8.64
N LEU A 322 5.79 19.57 8.46
CA LEU A 322 5.27 20.42 9.54
C LEU A 322 3.94 19.87 10.07
N MET A 323 3.04 19.43 9.18
CA MET A 323 1.78 18.78 9.59
C MET A 323 2.03 17.49 10.37
N TYR A 324 2.99 16.67 9.92
CA TYR A 324 3.41 15.46 10.62
C TYR A 324 3.93 15.76 12.03
N ASN A 325 4.77 16.77 12.19
CA ASN A 325 5.38 17.13 13.47
C ASN A 325 4.41 17.82 14.46
N CYS A 326 3.19 18.15 14.06
CA CYS A 326 2.22 18.82 14.96
C CYS A 326 1.86 17.97 16.20
N THR A 327 1.96 16.65 16.12
CA THR A 327 1.56 15.75 17.22
C THR A 327 2.65 14.77 17.64
N GLN A 328 3.69 14.60 16.84
CA GLN A 328 4.75 13.63 17.11
C GLN A 328 5.94 14.30 17.81
N SER A 329 6.14 13.98 19.07
CA SER A 329 7.36 14.32 19.81
C SER A 329 8.32 13.11 19.81
N GLY A 330 9.20 13.03 18.80
CA GLY A 330 10.40 12.20 18.89
C GLY A 330 10.25 10.71 18.56
N GLY A 331 9.24 10.30 17.81
CA GLY A 331 9.14 8.93 17.30
C GLY A 331 10.29 8.60 16.33
N GLN A 332 10.95 7.45 16.52
CA GLN A 332 11.96 6.95 15.58
C GLN A 332 11.26 6.30 14.40
N ILE A 333 11.64 6.68 13.18
CA ILE A 333 11.15 6.05 11.96
C ILE A 333 12.14 4.96 11.56
N LEU A 334 11.71 3.71 11.67
CA LEU A 334 12.48 2.57 11.17
C LEU A 334 12.18 2.39 9.67
N SER A 335 13.19 2.05 8.91
CA SER A 335 13.00 1.61 7.54
C SER A 335 12.47 0.18 7.54
N ASN A 336 11.27 -0.02 7.01
CA ASN A 336 10.70 -1.35 6.86
C ASN A 336 10.07 -1.54 5.47
N VAL A 337 9.62 -2.75 5.18
CA VAL A 337 8.93 -3.12 3.93
C VAL A 337 7.63 -2.32 3.73
N MET A 338 7.01 -1.89 4.81
CA MET A 338 5.77 -1.11 4.76
C MET A 338 5.99 0.33 4.28
N THR A 339 7.25 0.80 4.23
CA THR A 339 7.62 2.14 3.74
C THR A 339 8.65 2.10 2.60
N PRO A 340 8.40 1.33 1.51
CA PRO A 340 9.36 1.22 0.41
C PRO A 340 9.67 2.59 -0.22
N GLY A 341 10.94 2.83 -0.52
CA GLY A 341 11.39 4.07 -1.18
C GLY A 341 11.89 5.15 -0.23
N ILE A 342 11.52 5.18 1.04
CA ILE A 342 12.11 6.12 2.02
C ILE A 342 13.57 5.75 2.28
N THR A 343 13.86 4.48 2.48
CA THR A 343 15.20 3.95 2.73
C THR A 343 16.21 4.29 1.67
N SER A 344 15.77 4.27 0.41
CA SER A 344 16.67 4.55 -0.70
C SER A 344 17.18 6.00 -0.73
N MET A 345 16.48 6.91 -0.07
CA MET A 345 16.91 8.30 0.09
C MET A 345 17.80 8.53 1.32
N LEU A 346 17.86 7.56 2.20
CA LEU A 346 18.64 7.64 3.47
C LEU A 346 19.98 6.91 3.34
N ILE A 347 20.57 6.93 2.15
CA ILE A 347 21.89 6.33 1.88
C ILE A 347 22.91 6.88 2.86
N GLY A 348 23.44 5.99 3.72
CA GLY A 348 24.44 6.35 4.74
C GLY A 348 23.90 6.55 6.16
N CYS A 349 22.59 6.47 6.38
CA CYS A 349 22.03 6.35 7.71
C CYS A 349 22.03 4.88 8.14
N ASP A 350 22.53 4.62 9.34
CA ASP A 350 22.52 3.26 9.91
C ASP A 350 21.08 2.79 10.03
N SER A 351 20.73 1.71 9.35
CA SER A 351 19.35 1.18 9.31
C SER A 351 18.86 0.70 10.69
N SER A 352 19.78 0.52 11.63
CA SER A 352 19.49 0.18 13.03
C SER A 352 19.22 1.40 13.93
N ALA A 353 19.63 2.60 13.50
CA ALA A 353 19.32 3.84 14.22
C ALA A 353 17.99 4.40 13.69
N GLY A 354 16.96 4.39 14.52
CA GLY A 354 15.68 5.01 14.17
C GLY A 354 15.86 6.48 13.74
N LEU A 355 15.16 6.87 12.68
CA LEU A 355 15.22 8.22 12.13
C LEU A 355 14.50 9.20 13.06
N THR A 356 15.19 10.27 13.41
CA THR A 356 14.58 11.37 14.15
C THR A 356 13.84 12.34 13.20
N SER A 357 13.01 13.22 13.74
CA SER A 357 12.33 14.25 12.94
C SER A 357 13.30 15.19 12.19
N SER A 358 14.53 15.36 12.69
CA SER A 358 15.60 16.11 12.00
C SER A 358 16.13 15.34 10.77
N ASP A 359 16.15 14.02 10.81
CA ASP A 359 16.62 13.20 9.70
C ASP A 359 15.63 13.24 8.52
N MET A 360 14.36 13.51 8.78
CA MET A 360 13.34 13.72 7.74
C MET A 360 13.57 14.97 6.87
N LEU A 361 14.37 15.93 7.32
CA LEU A 361 14.80 17.07 6.50
C LEU A 361 15.82 16.66 5.44
N TYR A 362 16.63 15.64 5.71
CA TYR A 362 17.68 15.19 4.79
C TYR A 362 17.13 14.79 3.39
N PRO A 363 16.08 13.95 3.26
CA PRO A 363 15.48 13.65 1.97
C PRO A 363 14.98 14.88 1.23
N ILE A 364 14.46 15.89 1.92
CA ILE A 364 14.02 17.15 1.31
C ILE A 364 15.22 17.91 0.76
N CYS A 365 16.30 18.02 1.53
CA CYS A 365 17.54 18.67 1.09
C CYS A 365 18.16 17.93 -0.11
N LEU A 366 18.16 16.59 -0.09
CA LEU A 366 18.63 15.77 -1.19
C LEU A 366 17.79 15.99 -2.45
N LEU A 367 16.46 16.03 -2.31
CA LEU A 367 15.54 16.33 -3.39
C LEU A 367 15.86 17.69 -4.03
N PHE A 368 16.05 18.74 -3.26
CA PHE A 368 16.48 20.05 -3.75
C PHE A 368 17.82 20.01 -4.45
N THR A 369 18.79 19.28 -3.90
CA THR A 369 20.14 19.17 -4.46
C THR A 369 20.12 18.46 -5.81
N VAL A 370 19.42 17.33 -5.93
CA VAL A 370 19.29 16.56 -7.18
C VAL A 370 18.61 17.39 -8.26
N PHE A 371 17.52 18.07 -7.92
CA PHE A 371 16.82 18.93 -8.87
C PHE A 371 17.65 20.18 -9.22
N ALA A 372 18.34 20.79 -8.28
CA ALA A 372 19.24 21.92 -8.53
C ALA A 372 20.37 21.53 -9.47
N ALA A 373 20.92 20.31 -9.35
CA ALA A 373 21.92 19.79 -10.26
C ALA A 373 21.36 19.51 -11.68
N ALA A 374 20.09 19.13 -11.79
CA ALA A 374 19.43 18.91 -13.08
C ALA A 374 19.19 20.23 -13.86
N VAL A 375 19.02 21.36 -13.16
CA VAL A 375 18.74 22.68 -13.75
C VAL A 375 19.84 23.13 -14.73
N PRO A 376 21.16 23.14 -14.40
CA PRO A 376 22.20 23.54 -15.33
C PRO A 376 22.28 22.62 -16.56
N VAL A 377 22.07 21.31 -16.38
CA VAL A 377 22.05 20.33 -17.47
C VAL A 377 20.95 20.65 -18.48
N VAL A 378 19.76 20.99 -17.99
CA VAL A 378 18.63 21.40 -18.83
C VAL A 378 18.91 22.73 -19.55
N CYS A 379 19.58 23.68 -18.90
CA CYS A 379 19.93 24.95 -19.49
C CYS A 379 20.99 24.83 -20.60
N CYS A 380 21.99 23.94 -20.41
CA CYS A 380 23.10 23.79 -21.38
C CYS A 380 22.73 23.02 -22.65
N THR A 381 21.63 22.22 -22.61
CA THR A 381 21.31 21.29 -23.71
C THR A 381 19.89 21.51 -24.25
N LYS A 382 19.64 22.66 -24.89
CA LYS A 382 18.29 23.08 -25.34
C LYS A 382 17.47 22.03 -26.10
N ASN A 383 18.10 21.14 -26.92
CA ASN A 383 17.35 20.16 -27.72
C ASN A 383 17.52 18.69 -27.27
N HIS A 384 18.48 18.39 -26.40
CA HIS A 384 18.74 17.03 -25.90
C HIS A 384 18.46 16.89 -24.39
N ALA A 385 18.07 17.96 -23.72
CA ALA A 385 17.86 18.00 -22.29
C ALA A 385 16.84 16.96 -21.79
N SER A 386 15.78 16.72 -22.56
CA SER A 386 14.76 15.71 -22.20
C SER A 386 15.33 14.30 -22.20
N VAL A 387 16.24 13.97 -23.10
CA VAL A 387 16.86 12.64 -23.18
C VAL A 387 17.88 12.47 -22.06
N ILE A 388 18.79 13.44 -21.88
CA ILE A 388 19.81 13.41 -20.82
C ILE A 388 19.16 13.38 -19.44
N THR A 389 18.15 14.23 -19.21
CA THR A 389 17.40 14.26 -17.94
C THR A 389 16.73 12.91 -17.68
N ALA A 390 16.10 12.30 -18.69
CA ALA A 390 15.49 10.99 -18.58
C ALA A 390 16.53 9.91 -18.23
N PHE A 391 17.73 9.93 -18.85
CA PHE A 391 18.81 8.98 -18.53
C PHE A 391 19.35 9.17 -17.10
N ILE A 392 19.59 10.42 -16.67
CA ILE A 392 20.04 10.70 -15.29
C ILE A 392 19.01 10.21 -14.29
N PHE A 393 17.74 10.58 -14.46
CA PHE A 393 16.67 10.12 -13.57
C PHE A 393 16.50 8.61 -13.60
N THR A 394 16.61 7.98 -14.77
CA THR A 394 16.58 6.52 -14.89
C THR A 394 17.72 5.88 -14.11
N GLY A 395 18.94 6.38 -14.24
CA GLY A 395 20.09 5.87 -13.49
C GLY A 395 19.90 6.00 -11.98
N VAL A 396 19.43 7.16 -11.52
CA VAL A 396 19.14 7.42 -10.10
C VAL A 396 18.04 6.48 -9.60
N ILE A 397 16.95 6.32 -10.35
CA ILE A 397 15.85 5.43 -9.97
C ILE A 397 16.30 3.97 -9.97
N CYS A 398 17.06 3.52 -10.98
CA CYS A 398 17.60 2.16 -11.01
C CYS A 398 18.51 1.88 -9.81
N TYR A 399 19.39 2.82 -9.47
CA TYR A 399 20.24 2.72 -8.29
C TYR A 399 19.40 2.63 -7.01
N ALA A 400 18.39 3.48 -6.87
CA ALA A 400 17.47 3.45 -5.75
C ALA A 400 16.68 2.16 -5.65
N CYS A 401 16.20 1.64 -6.79
CA CYS A 401 15.48 0.37 -6.84
C CYS A 401 16.36 -0.78 -6.36
N VAL A 402 17.61 -0.84 -6.84
CA VAL A 402 18.57 -1.87 -6.41
C VAL A 402 18.90 -1.72 -4.92
N SER A 403 19.14 -0.50 -4.44
CA SER A 403 19.42 -0.24 -3.03
C SER A 403 18.23 -0.60 -2.13
N SER A 404 17.01 -0.18 -2.49
CA SER A 404 15.79 -0.52 -1.74
C SER A 404 15.46 -2.00 -1.78
N ALA A 405 15.66 -2.66 -2.93
CA ALA A 405 15.44 -4.09 -3.06
C ALA A 405 16.43 -4.89 -2.21
N SER A 406 17.70 -4.49 -2.18
CA SER A 406 18.71 -5.19 -1.39
C SER A 406 18.46 -5.05 0.12
N SER A 407 18.17 -3.85 0.60
CA SER A 407 17.93 -3.63 2.03
C SER A 407 16.55 -4.10 2.49
N GLY A 408 15.50 -3.81 1.72
CA GLY A 408 14.13 -4.13 2.10
C GLY A 408 13.76 -5.61 1.91
N LEU A 409 14.14 -6.22 0.78
CA LEU A 409 13.79 -7.62 0.51
C LEU A 409 14.60 -8.59 1.36
N PHE A 410 15.91 -8.39 1.49
CA PHE A 410 16.77 -9.32 2.22
C PHE A 410 16.64 -9.16 3.73
N GLY A 411 16.63 -7.94 4.26
CA GLY A 411 16.47 -7.70 5.71
C GLY A 411 15.12 -8.21 6.21
N TYR A 412 14.03 -7.90 5.49
CA TYR A 412 12.70 -8.36 5.89
C TYR A 412 12.47 -9.85 5.63
N ALA A 413 13.13 -10.44 4.63
CA ALA A 413 13.08 -11.88 4.43
C ALA A 413 13.67 -12.64 5.61
N GLU A 414 14.70 -12.10 6.26
CA GLU A 414 15.29 -12.65 7.47
C GLU A 414 14.33 -12.55 8.65
N GLU A 415 13.77 -11.36 8.93
CA GLU A 415 12.75 -11.13 9.95
C GLU A 415 11.48 -11.98 9.73
N SER A 416 11.00 -12.07 8.49
CA SER A 416 9.86 -12.94 8.15
C SER A 416 10.16 -14.41 8.34
N ARG A 417 11.41 -14.84 8.13
CA ARG A 417 11.84 -16.21 8.36
C ARG A 417 11.85 -16.58 9.83
N GLU A 418 12.28 -15.67 10.70
CA GLU A 418 12.21 -15.83 12.15
C GLU A 418 10.75 -15.95 12.61
N ASN A 419 9.90 -15.04 12.20
CA ASN A 419 8.46 -15.04 12.54
C ASN A 419 7.74 -16.32 12.08
N VAL A 420 8.07 -16.83 10.89
CA VAL A 420 7.54 -18.10 10.39
C VAL A 420 8.08 -19.28 11.21
N SER A 421 9.34 -19.26 11.58
CA SER A 421 9.95 -20.29 12.44
C SER A 421 9.24 -20.37 13.78
N ASP A 422 9.03 -19.22 14.43
CA ASP A 422 8.33 -19.14 15.72
C ASP A 422 6.89 -19.64 15.62
N THR A 423 6.18 -19.25 14.56
CA THR A 423 4.81 -19.72 14.30
C THR A 423 4.74 -21.24 14.12
N LEU A 424 5.69 -21.83 13.38
CA LEU A 424 5.76 -23.28 13.18
C LEU A 424 6.09 -24.01 14.49
N GLU A 425 6.94 -23.42 15.32
CA GLU A 425 7.31 -23.99 16.62
C GLU A 425 6.16 -23.90 17.63
N ILE A 426 5.39 -22.79 17.65
CA ILE A 426 4.14 -22.66 18.41
C ILE A 426 3.17 -23.78 18.03
N ASN A 427 2.95 -23.97 16.73
CA ASN A 427 2.04 -25.01 16.24
C ASN A 427 2.54 -26.41 16.58
N ARG A 428 3.84 -26.64 16.53
CA ARG A 428 4.47 -27.88 16.93
C ARG A 428 4.28 -28.17 18.43
N CYS A 429 4.53 -27.17 19.30
CA CYS A 429 4.29 -27.30 20.73
C CYS A 429 2.83 -27.69 21.04
N ILE A 430 1.87 -27.03 20.41
CA ILE A 430 0.44 -27.33 20.58
C ILE A 430 0.14 -28.75 20.08
N ALA A 431 0.68 -29.15 18.93
CA ALA A 431 0.47 -30.46 18.33
C ALA A 431 1.04 -31.60 19.21
N GLU A 432 2.27 -31.46 19.68
CA GLU A 432 2.93 -32.43 20.54
C GLU A 432 2.20 -32.59 21.86
N TYR A 433 1.78 -31.49 22.50
CA TYR A 433 1.04 -31.52 23.75
C TYR A 433 -0.37 -32.10 23.59
N SER A 434 -1.07 -31.77 22.52
CA SER A 434 -2.47 -32.15 22.31
C SER A 434 -2.67 -33.48 21.56
N GLY A 435 -1.60 -34.10 21.07
CA GLY A 435 -1.67 -35.29 20.22
C GLY A 435 -2.22 -35.00 18.82
N GLY A 436 -2.13 -33.76 18.34
CA GLY A 436 -2.56 -33.30 17.01
C GLY A 436 -3.11 -31.89 17.03
N THR A 437 -3.19 -31.25 15.86
CA THR A 437 -3.66 -29.84 15.73
C THR A 437 -5.13 -29.73 15.31
N GLU A 438 -5.83 -30.81 15.05
CA GLU A 438 -7.19 -30.76 14.50
C GLU A 438 -8.23 -30.31 15.53
N ASN A 439 -9.14 -29.41 15.09
CA ASN A 439 -10.29 -28.93 15.87
C ASN A 439 -9.95 -28.31 17.23
N LYS A 440 -8.83 -27.58 17.34
CA LYS A 440 -8.42 -26.88 18.56
C LYS A 440 -8.90 -25.43 18.54
N THR A 441 -9.13 -24.87 19.73
CA THR A 441 -9.35 -23.43 19.91
C THR A 441 -8.03 -22.83 20.40
N ILE A 442 -7.44 -21.96 19.60
CA ILE A 442 -6.19 -21.25 19.91
C ILE A 442 -6.54 -19.77 20.08
N ILE A 443 -6.13 -19.18 21.18
CA ILE A 443 -6.34 -17.78 21.49
C ILE A 443 -4.98 -17.07 21.46
N VAL A 444 -4.85 -16.07 20.63
CA VAL A 444 -3.73 -15.14 20.69
C VAL A 444 -4.16 -13.96 21.54
N TYR A 445 -3.51 -13.84 22.71
CA TYR A 445 -3.90 -12.88 23.74
C TYR A 445 -2.84 -11.79 23.84
N ASP A 446 -3.28 -10.54 23.66
CA ASP A 446 -2.47 -9.32 23.75
C ASP A 446 -1.12 -9.36 23.01
N ASN A 447 -1.09 -10.07 21.91
CA ASN A 447 0.03 -10.14 20.99
C ASN A 447 -0.38 -9.50 19.65
N ASP A 448 0.50 -9.51 18.66
CA ASP A 448 0.20 -8.99 17.34
C ASP A 448 -0.88 -9.84 16.61
N ARG A 449 -1.81 -9.16 15.95
CA ARG A 449 -2.82 -9.80 15.08
C ARG A 449 -2.18 -10.60 13.94
N MET A 450 -1.00 -10.20 13.48
CA MET A 450 -0.27 -10.92 12.44
C MET A 450 0.12 -12.32 12.92
N THR A 451 0.51 -12.47 14.17
CA THR A 451 0.77 -13.77 14.81
C THR A 451 -0.48 -14.66 14.79
N ALA A 452 -1.67 -14.11 15.09
CA ALA A 452 -2.92 -14.88 15.02
C ALA A 452 -3.23 -15.35 13.58
N MET A 453 -3.03 -14.48 12.60
CA MET A 453 -3.23 -14.81 11.19
C MET A 453 -2.24 -15.87 10.72
N SER A 454 -0.98 -15.78 11.12
CA SER A 454 0.08 -16.74 10.79
C SER A 454 -0.24 -18.11 11.40
N ILE A 455 -0.62 -18.16 12.68
CA ILE A 455 -1.05 -19.41 13.35
C ILE A 455 -2.25 -20.02 12.65
N GLN A 456 -3.28 -19.22 12.29
CA GLN A 456 -4.45 -19.70 11.56
C GLN A 456 -4.09 -20.23 10.17
N TYR A 457 -3.17 -19.56 9.48
CA TYR A 457 -2.74 -19.99 8.15
C TYR A 457 -2.10 -21.37 8.15
N TYR A 458 -1.26 -21.65 9.15
CA TYR A 458 -0.59 -22.96 9.28
C TYR A 458 -1.46 -24.00 10.00
N ASN A 459 -2.55 -23.57 10.69
CA ASN A 459 -3.49 -24.42 11.43
C ASN A 459 -4.91 -24.27 10.89
N GLN A 460 -5.14 -24.69 9.65
CA GLN A 460 -6.42 -24.51 8.96
C GLN A 460 -7.59 -25.29 9.58
N SER A 461 -7.30 -26.39 10.29
CA SER A 461 -8.30 -27.21 10.98
C SER A 461 -8.67 -26.69 12.37
N SER A 462 -7.98 -25.70 12.90
CA SER A 462 -8.20 -25.12 14.22
C SER A 462 -8.86 -23.75 14.12
N THR A 463 -9.55 -23.34 15.18
CA THR A 463 -10.13 -21.99 15.28
C THR A 463 -9.18 -21.09 16.04
N VAL A 464 -8.59 -20.10 15.38
CA VAL A 464 -7.72 -19.09 16.01
C VAL A 464 -8.51 -17.82 16.23
N LYS A 465 -8.47 -17.28 17.46
CA LYS A 465 -9.12 -16.01 17.83
C LYS A 465 -8.10 -15.07 18.46
N TYR A 466 -8.20 -13.80 18.14
CA TYR A 466 -7.44 -12.74 18.78
C TYR A 466 -8.27 -12.09 19.87
N ILE A 467 -7.70 -11.93 21.07
CA ILE A 467 -8.34 -11.27 22.22
C ILE A 467 -7.38 -10.21 22.76
N LYS A 468 -7.84 -8.98 22.87
CA LYS A 468 -7.10 -7.89 23.52
C LYS A 468 -7.03 -8.09 25.04
N GLU A 469 -6.07 -7.42 25.68
CA GLU A 469 -5.93 -7.38 27.14
C GLU A 469 -7.27 -7.02 27.82
N GLY A 470 -7.61 -7.77 28.87
CA GLY A 470 -8.89 -7.62 29.60
C GLY A 470 -10.07 -8.39 29.03
N GLY A 471 -9.93 -9.04 27.86
CA GLY A 471 -10.95 -9.90 27.30
C GLY A 471 -11.10 -11.23 28.06
N THR A 472 -12.32 -11.81 28.06
CA THR A 472 -12.59 -13.09 28.71
C THR A 472 -12.08 -14.26 27.88
N LEU A 473 -11.25 -15.11 28.49
CA LEU A 473 -10.72 -16.32 27.85
C LEU A 473 -11.75 -17.48 27.95
N PRO A 474 -11.92 -18.30 26.90
CA PRO A 474 -12.69 -19.53 26.97
C PRO A 474 -12.12 -20.53 27.99
N THR A 475 -12.94 -21.42 28.47
CA THR A 475 -12.55 -22.39 29.52
C THR A 475 -11.63 -23.48 29.04
N ASP A 476 -11.67 -23.84 27.74
CA ASP A 476 -10.89 -24.94 27.14
C ASP A 476 -10.22 -24.48 25.85
N CYS A 477 -9.01 -23.91 25.98
CA CYS A 477 -8.28 -23.36 24.84
C CYS A 477 -6.74 -23.45 25.03
N TYR A 478 -6.01 -23.19 23.96
CA TYR A 478 -4.59 -22.91 23.98
C TYR A 478 -4.40 -21.41 23.87
N VAL A 479 -3.53 -20.83 24.70
CA VAL A 479 -3.29 -19.37 24.70
C VAL A 479 -1.84 -19.10 24.33
N VAL A 480 -1.67 -18.22 23.38
CA VAL A 480 -0.37 -17.70 22.92
C VAL A 480 -0.27 -16.24 23.34
N SER A 481 0.71 -15.89 24.15
CA SER A 481 0.88 -14.53 24.66
C SER A 481 2.35 -14.18 24.85
N SER A 482 2.71 -12.91 24.64
CA SER A 482 4.05 -12.38 24.95
C SER A 482 4.29 -12.22 26.46
N ASP A 483 3.21 -12.03 27.24
CA ASP A 483 3.28 -11.84 28.68
C ASP A 483 2.76 -13.04 29.49
N SER A 484 3.09 -13.06 30.77
CA SER A 484 2.53 -14.03 31.70
C SER A 484 1.04 -13.77 31.92
N VAL A 485 0.21 -14.59 31.26
CA VAL A 485 -1.25 -14.49 31.40
C VAL A 485 -1.66 -14.97 32.78
N LYS A 486 -2.26 -14.10 33.57
CA LYS A 486 -2.93 -14.48 34.83
C LYS A 486 -4.31 -15.04 34.51
N VAL A 487 -4.42 -16.34 34.41
CA VAL A 487 -5.68 -17.03 34.17
C VAL A 487 -6.26 -17.55 35.47
N SER A 488 -7.53 -17.27 35.71
CA SER A 488 -8.29 -17.89 36.79
C SER A 488 -8.71 -19.30 36.35
N GLY A 489 -7.99 -20.34 36.80
CA GLY A 489 -8.30 -21.74 36.47
C GLY A 489 -7.03 -22.58 36.27
N ALA A 490 -7.23 -23.86 35.91
CA ALA A 490 -6.11 -24.75 35.56
C ALA A 490 -5.40 -24.21 34.31
N CYS A 491 -4.16 -23.83 34.46
CA CYS A 491 -3.31 -23.28 33.39
C CYS A 491 -1.93 -23.92 33.48
N VAL A 492 -1.46 -24.49 32.37
CA VAL A 492 -0.15 -25.12 32.27
C VAL A 492 0.63 -24.46 31.15
N LEU A 493 1.85 -24.01 31.42
CA LEU A 493 2.78 -23.54 30.39
C LEU A 493 3.32 -24.77 29.63
N ILE A 494 2.99 -24.89 28.35
CA ILE A 494 3.39 -26.02 27.52
C ILE A 494 4.63 -25.73 26.66
N GLY A 495 4.94 -24.47 26.42
CA GLY A 495 6.13 -24.06 25.67
C GLY A 495 6.46 -22.60 25.85
N ARG A 496 7.74 -22.28 25.64
CA ARG A 496 8.23 -20.90 25.55
C ARG A 496 9.14 -20.80 24.32
N ILE A 497 8.77 -19.94 23.39
CA ILE A 497 9.45 -19.73 22.12
C ILE A 497 9.81 -18.25 22.07
N ASN A 498 11.11 -17.96 22.20
CA ASN A 498 11.61 -16.60 22.36
C ASN A 498 10.85 -15.87 23.49
N ASP A 499 10.17 -14.76 23.18
CA ASP A 499 9.36 -13.98 24.12
C ASP A 499 7.86 -14.40 24.15
N ILE A 500 7.51 -15.48 23.46
CA ILE A 500 6.14 -15.97 23.36
C ILE A 500 5.95 -17.19 24.26
N ASN A 501 4.94 -17.12 25.14
CA ASN A 501 4.53 -18.21 26.00
C ASN A 501 3.29 -18.90 25.42
N VAL A 502 3.26 -20.22 25.46
CA VAL A 502 2.14 -21.04 25.02
C VAL A 502 1.56 -21.79 26.22
N TYR A 503 0.29 -21.59 26.48
CA TYR A 503 -0.42 -22.15 27.63
C TYR A 503 -1.55 -23.10 27.19
N ALA A 504 -1.80 -24.14 27.95
CA ALA A 504 -3.02 -24.94 27.89
C ALA A 504 -3.93 -24.57 29.08
N ILE A 505 -5.22 -24.34 28.82
CA ILE A 505 -6.20 -23.89 29.83
C ILE A 505 -7.36 -24.87 29.95
N GLY A 506 -7.87 -25.03 31.19
CA GLY A 506 -9.04 -25.83 31.51
C GLY A 506 -8.81 -27.34 31.35
N ASN A 507 -9.71 -28.03 30.66
CA ASN A 507 -9.59 -29.47 30.43
C ASN A 507 -8.35 -29.84 29.59
N ASN A 508 -7.85 -28.91 28.78
CA ASN A 508 -6.61 -29.09 28.05
C ASN A 508 -5.39 -29.12 28.98
N ALA A 509 -5.43 -28.43 30.13
CA ALA A 509 -4.37 -28.48 31.14
C ALA A 509 -4.35 -29.79 31.95
N ILE A 510 -5.52 -30.42 32.13
CA ILE A 510 -5.69 -31.61 33.02
C ILE A 510 -5.32 -32.93 32.29
N ARG A 511 -5.35 -32.95 30.97
CA ARG A 511 -5.15 -34.18 30.17
C ARG A 511 -3.78 -34.85 30.33
N HIS A 512 -2.77 -34.17 30.87
CA HIS A 512 -1.40 -34.69 30.99
C HIS A 512 -0.97 -35.10 32.40
N ASP A 513 -1.80 -34.96 33.41
CA ASP A 513 -1.41 -35.33 34.78
C ASP A 513 -1.37 -36.84 35.05
N ASN A 514 -1.71 -37.65 34.03
CA ASN A 514 -1.72 -39.14 34.09
C ASN A 514 -0.54 -39.81 33.38
N GLY A 515 0.46 -39.09 32.96
CA GLY A 515 1.64 -39.62 32.31
C GLY A 515 2.85 -38.69 32.46
N GLU A 516 3.95 -39.23 32.90
CA GLU A 516 5.25 -38.64 33.21
C GLU A 516 5.52 -37.17 32.70
N PRO A 517 6.10 -36.29 33.56
CA PRO A 517 6.40 -34.92 33.14
C PRO A 517 7.34 -34.96 31.93
N PRO A 518 7.10 -34.10 30.89
CA PRO A 518 8.00 -34.02 29.77
C PRO A 518 9.40 -33.66 30.29
N GLU A 519 10.40 -34.43 29.93
CA GLU A 519 11.81 -34.09 30.14
C GLU A 519 12.03 -32.66 29.64
N LYS A 520 12.62 -31.83 30.51
CA LYS A 520 13.04 -30.47 30.16
C LYS A 520 13.79 -30.53 28.85
N PRO A 521 13.41 -29.72 27.83
CA PRO A 521 14.20 -29.63 26.60
C PRO A 521 15.63 -29.28 26.97
N GLY A 522 16.55 -30.21 26.69
CA GLY A 522 17.97 -30.06 26.99
C GLY A 522 18.48 -28.81 26.28
N ASN A 523 19.24 -28.01 27.02
CA ASN A 523 20.08 -26.93 26.48
C ASN A 523 21.01 -27.51 25.39
N ASN A 524 20.53 -27.61 24.18
CA ASN A 524 21.38 -27.83 23.02
C ASN A 524 22.05 -26.48 22.68
N THR A 525 23.15 -26.22 23.37
CA THR A 525 24.17 -25.29 22.89
C THR A 525 24.62 -25.76 21.52
N ILE A 526 24.14 -25.08 20.50
CA ILE A 526 24.68 -25.23 19.14
C ILE A 526 26.09 -24.66 19.20
N SER A 527 27.08 -25.57 19.15
CA SER A 527 28.47 -25.21 18.98
C SER A 527 28.64 -24.53 17.62
N GLU A 528 29.04 -23.27 17.64
CA GLU A 528 29.57 -22.58 16.47
C GLU A 528 30.73 -23.38 15.89
N SER A 529 30.55 -23.98 14.73
CA SER A 529 31.64 -24.44 13.89
C SER A 529 31.97 -23.32 12.90
N LYS A 530 33.21 -22.89 12.97
CA LYS A 530 33.90 -21.88 12.14
C LYS A 530 33.74 -22.10 10.64
#